data_3ff88a058363269ee2c17de9291e6bbd
#
_entry.id   3ff88a058363269ee2c17de9291e6bbd
#
_cell.length_a   1.000
_cell.length_b   1.000
_cell.length_c   1.000
_cell.angle_alpha   90.00
_cell.angle_beta   90.00
_cell.angle_gamma   90.00
#
_symmetry.space_group_name_H-M   'P 1'
#
loop_
_entity.id
_entity.type
_entity.pdbx_description
1 polymer ?
#
loop_
_entity_poly.entity_id
_entity_poly.type
_entity_poly.pdbx_seq_one_letter_code
_entity_poly.pdbx_strand_id
1 'polypeptide(L)'
;SSLGNRVKQHIHQPTQNNKQMDEISNALRSLKMPGMAHYWTTMQETRQHDSLSLKDGLQLLIQAEQDSRTTSRNSRLVKKARFRYQASISEVIYDGKRGVDKQKVLNLATCDYVRKGVSVLITGAAGTGKSWLGTALGHQACMNGHKVAYYNLYRLFEEIALARISSTLHRFFAKLAQT
;
A
#
# COMPACT_ATOMS: atom_id res chain seq x y z
N SER A 1 1.47 -68.81 -8.94
CA SER A 1 2.15 -67.86 -8.07
C SER A 1 1.94 -66.43 -8.58
N SER A 2 1.07 -65.75 -7.95
CA SER A 2 0.81 -64.34 -8.29
C SER A 2 0.72 -63.53 -6.99
N LEU A 3 1.77 -62.82 -6.66
CA LEU A 3 1.84 -61.91 -5.54
C LEU A 3 1.32 -60.55 -5.99
N GLY A 4 0.08 -60.27 -5.62
CA GLY A 4 -0.54 -58.95 -5.82
C GLY A 4 -0.02 -57.95 -4.80
N ASN A 5 0.68 -56.96 -5.30
CA ASN A 5 1.22 -55.85 -4.54
C ASN A 5 0.11 -54.85 -4.21
N ARG A 6 -0.45 -54.88 -2.98
CA ARG A 6 -1.37 -53.84 -2.49
C ARG A 6 -0.56 -52.64 -2.03
N VAL A 7 -0.44 -51.63 -2.87
CA VAL A 7 0.00 -50.30 -2.45
C VAL A 7 -1.12 -49.71 -1.59
N LYS A 8 -0.91 -49.67 -0.27
CA LYS A 8 -1.77 -48.93 0.66
C LYS A 8 -1.51 -47.42 0.40
N GLN A 9 -2.47 -46.77 -0.21
CA GLN A 9 -2.53 -45.33 -0.20
C GLN A 9 -2.79 -44.87 1.24
N HIS A 10 -1.76 -44.32 1.89
CA HIS A 10 -1.93 -43.54 3.11
C HIS A 10 -2.62 -42.24 2.77
N ILE A 11 -3.93 -42.21 2.85
CA ILE A 11 -4.71 -40.97 2.91
C ILE A 11 -4.30 -40.28 4.21
N HIS A 12 -3.52 -39.22 4.06
CA HIS A 12 -3.11 -38.37 5.18
C HIS A 12 -4.38 -37.68 5.73
N GLN A 13 -4.94 -38.24 6.81
CA GLN A 13 -6.03 -37.57 7.54
C GLN A 13 -5.44 -36.36 8.22
N PRO A 14 -6.03 -35.12 8.02
CA PRO A 14 -5.56 -33.93 8.70
C PRO A 14 -5.70 -34.15 10.21
N THR A 15 -4.59 -34.02 10.92
CA THR A 15 -4.53 -34.12 12.39
C THR A 15 -5.50 -33.09 12.99
N GLN A 16 -6.12 -33.40 14.14
CA GLN A 16 -7.07 -32.50 14.86
C GLN A 16 -6.52 -31.09 15.03
N ASN A 17 -5.20 -30.95 15.16
CA ASN A 17 -4.51 -29.66 15.23
C ASN A 17 -4.66 -28.81 13.94
N ASN A 18 -4.65 -29.44 12.76
CA ASN A 18 -4.82 -28.73 11.48
C ASN A 18 -6.26 -28.20 11.30
N LYS A 19 -7.25 -28.90 11.83
CA LYS A 19 -8.65 -28.51 11.76
C LYS A 19 -8.96 -27.32 12.68
N GLN A 20 -8.35 -27.29 13.87
CA GLN A 20 -8.48 -26.19 14.83
C GLN A 20 -7.73 -24.92 14.38
N MET A 21 -6.61 -25.07 13.64
CA MET A 21 -5.88 -23.97 13.00
C MET A 21 -6.71 -23.24 11.96
N ASP A 22 -7.43 -23.99 11.12
CA ASP A 22 -8.34 -23.43 10.13
C ASP A 22 -9.51 -22.67 10.76
N GLU A 23 -10.03 -23.13 11.91
CA GLU A 23 -11.12 -22.47 12.63
C GLU A 23 -10.74 -21.07 13.13
N ILE A 24 -9.57 -20.89 13.76
CA ILE A 24 -9.11 -19.59 14.25
C ILE A 24 -8.84 -18.63 13.08
N SER A 25 -8.16 -19.11 12.05
CA SER A 25 -7.89 -18.30 10.86
C SER A 25 -9.20 -17.85 10.18
N ASN A 26 -10.19 -18.74 10.07
CA ASN A 26 -11.49 -18.45 9.51
C ASN A 26 -12.29 -17.47 10.40
N ALA A 27 -12.25 -17.63 11.71
CA ALA A 27 -12.87 -16.70 12.65
C ALA A 27 -12.28 -15.30 12.54
N LEU A 28 -10.95 -15.18 12.47
CA LEU A 28 -10.27 -13.90 12.29
C LEU A 28 -10.64 -13.23 10.95
N ARG A 29 -10.76 -14.01 9.88
CA ARG A 29 -11.22 -13.49 8.58
C ARG A 29 -12.66 -13.01 8.62
N SER A 30 -13.56 -13.75 9.30
CA SER A 30 -14.96 -13.35 9.46
C SER A 30 -15.10 -12.05 10.25
N LEU A 31 -14.21 -11.81 11.22
CA LEU A 31 -14.08 -10.56 11.97
C LEU A 31 -13.37 -9.45 11.18
N LYS A 32 -13.05 -9.67 9.90
CA LYS A 32 -12.33 -8.72 9.04
C LYS A 32 -10.94 -8.35 9.56
N MET A 33 -10.23 -9.35 10.09
CA MET A 33 -8.85 -9.27 10.58
C MET A 33 -7.90 -10.14 9.73
N PRO A 34 -7.74 -9.84 8.42
CA PRO A 34 -6.96 -10.68 7.51
C PRO A 34 -5.47 -10.70 7.82
N GLY A 35 -4.92 -9.62 8.39
CA GLY A 35 -3.52 -9.54 8.81
C GLY A 35 -3.21 -10.50 9.96
N MET A 36 -4.07 -10.51 10.99
CA MET A 36 -3.97 -11.47 12.08
C MET A 36 -4.14 -12.90 11.58
N ALA A 37 -5.11 -13.16 10.69
CA ALA A 37 -5.35 -14.48 10.15
C ALA A 37 -4.13 -15.02 9.37
N HIS A 38 -3.51 -14.17 8.56
CA HIS A 38 -2.31 -14.53 7.81
C HIS A 38 -1.13 -14.82 8.74
N TYR A 39 -0.87 -13.92 9.69
CA TYR A 39 0.23 -14.09 10.63
C TYR A 39 0.03 -15.30 11.55
N TRP A 40 -1.20 -15.56 12.00
CA TRP A 40 -1.55 -16.77 12.74
C TRP A 40 -1.16 -18.03 11.97
N THR A 41 -1.54 -18.13 10.70
CA THR A 41 -1.18 -19.28 9.86
C THR A 41 0.34 -19.43 9.76
N THR A 42 1.06 -18.33 9.51
CA THR A 42 2.54 -18.33 9.42
C THR A 42 3.20 -18.78 10.72
N MET A 43 2.72 -18.29 11.87
CA MET A 43 3.23 -18.71 13.19
C MET A 43 3.06 -20.23 13.42
N GLN A 44 1.95 -20.79 12.96
CA GLN A 44 1.68 -22.22 13.08
C GLN A 44 2.60 -23.02 12.17
N GLU A 45 2.75 -22.63 10.91
CA GLU A 45 3.61 -23.29 9.93
C GLU A 45 5.09 -23.29 10.37
N THR A 46 5.54 -22.21 10.98
CA THR A 46 6.94 -22.03 11.45
C THR A 46 7.16 -22.54 12.88
N ARG A 47 6.12 -23.01 13.59
CA ARG A 47 6.15 -23.41 15.00
C ARG A 47 6.68 -22.32 15.95
N GLN A 48 6.60 -21.07 15.58
CA GLN A 48 7.02 -19.94 16.42
C GLN A 48 6.18 -19.81 17.69
N HIS A 49 4.95 -20.28 17.65
CA HIS A 49 4.03 -20.26 18.81
C HIS A 49 4.54 -21.06 20.01
N ASP A 50 5.40 -22.07 19.81
CA ASP A 50 5.95 -22.92 20.88
C ASP A 50 6.94 -22.14 21.77
N SER A 51 7.57 -21.09 21.25
CA SER A 51 8.61 -20.30 21.94
C SER A 51 8.12 -18.94 22.44
N LEU A 52 6.91 -18.51 22.06
CA LEU A 52 6.37 -17.20 22.39
C LEU A 52 5.47 -17.25 23.62
N SER A 53 5.59 -16.22 24.48
CA SER A 53 4.56 -16.01 25.51
C SER A 53 3.24 -15.62 24.85
N LEU A 54 2.11 -15.87 25.53
CA LEU A 54 0.79 -15.44 25.05
C LEU A 54 0.75 -13.94 24.75
N LYS A 55 1.40 -13.13 25.61
CA LYS A 55 1.48 -11.69 25.45
C LYS A 55 2.21 -11.30 24.16
N ASP A 56 3.37 -11.88 23.92
CA ASP A 56 4.18 -11.58 22.75
C ASP A 56 3.48 -12.04 21.46
N GLY A 57 2.89 -13.23 21.47
CA GLY A 57 2.10 -13.74 20.34
C GLY A 57 0.93 -12.83 19.99
N LEU A 58 0.15 -12.38 20.98
CA LEU A 58 -0.93 -11.41 20.77
C LEU A 58 -0.43 -10.08 20.22
N GLN A 59 0.67 -9.57 20.75
CA GLN A 59 1.25 -8.30 20.28
C GLN A 59 1.67 -8.39 18.80
N LEU A 60 2.29 -9.48 18.38
CA LEU A 60 2.67 -9.72 16.99
C LEU A 60 1.44 -9.84 16.08
N LEU A 61 0.39 -10.52 16.51
CA LEU A 61 -0.86 -10.62 15.75
C LEU A 61 -1.52 -9.24 15.55
N ILE A 62 -1.60 -8.43 16.61
CA ILE A 62 -2.17 -7.08 16.53
C ILE A 62 -1.33 -6.21 15.58
N GLN A 63 0.00 -6.28 15.68
CA GLN A 63 0.89 -5.54 14.79
C GLN A 63 0.69 -5.94 13.34
N ALA A 64 0.59 -7.24 13.04
CA ALA A 64 0.33 -7.75 11.69
C ALA A 64 -0.99 -7.23 11.11
N GLU A 65 -2.04 -7.11 11.93
CA GLU A 65 -3.32 -6.52 11.48
C GLU A 65 -3.18 -5.03 11.19
N GLN A 66 -2.51 -4.27 12.05
CA GLN A 66 -2.27 -2.84 11.85
C GLN A 66 -1.48 -2.58 10.56
N ASP A 67 -0.44 -3.37 10.31
CA ASP A 67 0.38 -3.28 9.10
C ASP A 67 -0.43 -3.63 7.85
N SER A 68 -1.24 -4.68 7.90
CA SER A 68 -2.14 -5.09 6.82
C SER A 68 -3.15 -4.00 6.47
N ARG A 69 -3.77 -3.37 7.47
CA ARG A 69 -4.71 -2.26 7.29
C ARG A 69 -4.03 -1.04 6.69
N THR A 70 -2.85 -0.69 7.19
CA THR A 70 -2.05 0.42 6.68
C THR A 70 -1.68 0.19 5.22
N THR A 71 -1.17 -0.98 4.88
CA THR A 71 -0.81 -1.37 3.51
C THR A 71 -2.02 -1.32 2.57
N SER A 72 -3.16 -1.86 3.01
CA SER A 72 -4.41 -1.85 2.23
C SER A 72 -4.95 -0.44 2.02
N ARG A 73 -4.85 0.43 3.04
CA ARG A 73 -5.23 1.85 2.95
C ARG A 73 -4.33 2.57 1.95
N ASN A 74 -3.02 2.43 2.07
CA ASN A 74 -2.05 3.09 1.22
C ASN A 74 -2.19 2.64 -0.25
N SER A 75 -2.38 1.35 -0.51
CA SER A 75 -2.64 0.83 -1.86
C SER A 75 -3.90 1.44 -2.48
N ARG A 76 -4.97 1.64 -1.68
CA ARG A 76 -6.18 2.32 -2.15
C ARG A 76 -5.94 3.79 -2.46
N LEU A 77 -5.13 4.49 -1.66
CA LEU A 77 -4.76 5.89 -1.93
C LEU A 77 -3.99 6.02 -3.24
N VAL A 78 -2.99 5.16 -3.46
CA VAL A 78 -2.21 5.13 -4.72
C VAL A 78 -3.12 4.88 -5.93
N LYS A 79 -4.02 3.89 -5.85
CA LYS A 79 -4.97 3.63 -6.93
C LYS A 79 -5.89 4.82 -7.22
N LYS A 80 -6.35 5.52 -6.18
CA LYS A 80 -7.22 6.70 -6.32
C LYS A 80 -6.48 7.91 -6.91
N ALA A 81 -5.19 8.04 -6.67
CA ALA A 81 -4.37 9.14 -7.17
C ALA A 81 -4.25 9.15 -8.71
N ARG A 82 -4.43 8.01 -9.37
CA ARG A 82 -4.36 7.84 -10.83
C ARG A 82 -3.05 8.35 -11.44
N PHE A 83 -1.93 8.02 -10.79
CA PHE A 83 -0.61 8.36 -11.32
C PHE A 83 -0.38 7.81 -12.73
N ARG A 84 0.31 8.58 -13.55
CA ARG A 84 0.71 8.17 -14.90
C ARG A 84 1.83 7.14 -14.89
N TYR A 85 2.72 7.22 -13.89
CA TYR A 85 3.89 6.37 -13.74
C TYR A 85 3.86 5.69 -12.37
N GLN A 86 4.52 4.54 -12.28
CA GLN A 86 4.99 4.04 -11.00
C GLN A 86 6.36 4.68 -10.75
N ALA A 87 6.51 5.35 -9.61
CA ALA A 87 7.74 6.03 -9.25
C ALA A 87 7.91 6.00 -7.73
N SER A 88 9.13 5.77 -7.28
CA SER A 88 9.49 5.72 -5.87
C SER A 88 10.64 6.68 -5.56
N ILE A 89 10.61 7.32 -4.40
CA ILE A 89 11.72 8.15 -3.92
C ILE A 89 13.03 7.36 -3.84
N SER A 90 12.97 6.06 -3.55
CA SER A 90 14.14 5.17 -3.51
C SER A 90 14.84 4.98 -4.87
N GLU A 91 14.14 5.24 -5.97
CA GLU A 91 14.65 5.11 -7.34
C GLU A 91 15.25 6.41 -7.88
N VAL A 92 15.23 7.50 -7.10
CA VAL A 92 15.80 8.79 -7.52
C VAL A 92 17.33 8.66 -7.64
N ILE A 93 17.83 8.93 -8.85
CA ILE A 93 19.27 8.94 -9.10
C ILE A 93 19.81 10.32 -8.77
N TYR A 94 20.68 10.38 -7.78
CA TYR A 94 21.34 11.59 -7.31
C TYR A 94 22.75 11.69 -7.95
N ASP A 95 22.80 12.12 -9.19
CA ASP A 95 24.08 12.48 -9.81
C ASP A 95 24.24 14.02 -9.84
N GLY A 96 25.47 14.50 -9.71
CA GLY A 96 25.76 15.92 -9.67
C GLY A 96 25.39 16.67 -10.97
N LYS A 97 25.15 15.95 -12.07
CA LYS A 97 24.77 16.52 -13.38
C LYS A 97 23.29 16.87 -13.47
N ARG A 98 22.45 16.23 -12.66
CA ARG A 98 20.99 16.43 -12.68
C ARG A 98 20.51 17.55 -11.80
N GLY A 99 21.35 18.12 -10.95
CA GLY A 99 21.00 19.23 -10.06
C GLY A 99 19.92 18.88 -9.01
N VAL A 100 19.68 17.61 -8.77
CA VAL A 100 18.71 17.14 -7.76
C VAL A 100 19.44 16.98 -6.44
N ASP A 101 19.10 17.83 -5.47
CA ASP A 101 19.63 17.79 -4.12
C ASP A 101 18.95 16.68 -3.32
N LYS A 102 19.75 15.68 -2.91
CA LYS A 102 19.28 14.54 -2.12
C LYS A 102 18.62 14.96 -0.83
N GLN A 103 19.21 15.93 -0.10
CA GLN A 103 18.69 16.36 1.18
C GLN A 103 17.32 17.04 1.03
N LYS A 104 17.15 17.84 -0.02
CA LYS A 104 15.85 18.45 -0.33
C LYS A 104 14.78 17.41 -0.66
N VAL A 105 15.11 16.39 -1.45
CA VAL A 105 14.17 15.30 -1.78
C VAL A 105 13.80 14.52 -0.52
N LEU A 106 14.75 14.18 0.33
CA LEU A 106 14.49 13.48 1.60
C LEU A 106 13.61 14.32 2.55
N ASN A 107 13.85 15.63 2.63
CA ASN A 107 13.01 16.53 3.41
C ASN A 107 11.58 16.59 2.85
N LEU A 108 11.41 16.61 1.53
CA LEU A 108 10.09 16.54 0.91
C LEU A 108 9.40 15.18 1.15
N ALA A 109 10.17 14.10 1.22
CA ALA A 109 9.63 12.76 1.49
C ALA A 109 9.00 12.61 2.88
N THR A 110 9.30 13.50 3.84
CA THR A 110 8.61 13.55 5.15
C THR A 110 7.16 14.02 5.04
N CYS A 111 6.78 14.64 3.93
CA CYS A 111 5.47 15.26 3.68
C CYS A 111 5.09 16.41 4.65
N ASP A 112 6.08 17.02 5.32
CA ASP A 112 5.83 18.17 6.21
C ASP A 112 5.23 19.37 5.46
N TYR A 113 5.62 19.55 4.17
CA TYR A 113 5.05 20.57 3.33
C TYR A 113 3.53 20.42 3.15
N VAL A 114 3.02 19.20 3.09
CA VAL A 114 1.57 18.94 2.99
C VAL A 114 0.87 19.41 4.26
N ARG A 115 1.41 19.04 5.43
CA ARG A 115 0.84 19.43 6.73
C ARG A 115 0.87 20.94 6.96
N LYS A 116 1.89 21.61 6.43
CA LYS A 116 2.05 23.07 6.53
C LYS A 116 1.32 23.85 5.42
N GLY A 117 0.68 23.16 4.47
CA GLY A 117 0.02 23.80 3.32
C GLY A 117 0.99 24.53 2.40
N VAL A 118 2.26 24.10 2.33
CA VAL A 118 3.28 24.74 1.48
C VAL A 118 3.29 24.08 0.11
N SER A 119 3.27 24.91 -0.94
CA SER A 119 3.36 24.45 -2.32
C SER A 119 4.80 24.09 -2.70
N VAL A 120 4.97 23.03 -3.49
CA VAL A 120 6.26 22.61 -4.07
C VAL A 120 6.24 22.84 -5.58
N LEU A 121 7.18 23.64 -6.08
CA LEU A 121 7.38 23.88 -7.50
C LEU A 121 8.63 23.15 -8.00
N ILE A 122 8.47 22.28 -9.00
CA ILE A 122 9.56 21.53 -9.62
C ILE A 122 9.80 22.10 -11.01
N THR A 123 10.95 22.79 -11.20
CA THR A 123 11.33 23.44 -12.46
C THR A 123 12.56 22.75 -13.08
N GLY A 124 12.75 22.95 -14.38
CA GLY A 124 13.90 22.39 -15.12
C GLY A 124 13.58 22.15 -16.60
N ALA A 125 14.57 21.81 -17.40
CA ALA A 125 14.44 21.54 -18.82
C ALA A 125 13.47 20.37 -19.13
N ALA A 126 12.99 20.28 -20.37
CA ALA A 126 12.19 19.14 -20.80
C ALA A 126 13.01 17.84 -20.69
N GLY A 127 12.34 16.73 -20.37
CA GLY A 127 12.99 15.41 -20.26
C GLY A 127 13.82 15.15 -18.98
N THR A 128 13.98 16.12 -18.07
CA THR A 128 14.79 15.97 -16.85
C THR A 128 14.14 15.16 -15.72
N GLY A 129 12.95 14.59 -15.93
CA GLY A 129 12.29 13.75 -14.95
C GLY A 129 11.40 14.49 -13.92
N LYS A 130 11.05 15.77 -14.15
CA LYS A 130 10.20 16.57 -13.23
C LYS A 130 8.88 15.88 -12.87
N SER A 131 8.16 15.40 -13.88
CA SER A 131 6.87 14.72 -13.69
C SER A 131 7.03 13.39 -12.97
N TRP A 132 8.13 12.70 -13.21
CA TRP A 132 8.46 11.48 -12.51
C TRP A 132 8.75 11.74 -11.02
N LEU A 133 9.56 12.77 -10.72
CA LEU A 133 9.85 13.17 -9.33
C LEU A 133 8.57 13.63 -8.61
N GLY A 134 7.72 14.42 -9.27
CA GLY A 134 6.42 14.79 -8.71
C GLY A 134 5.53 13.60 -8.40
N THR A 135 5.53 12.58 -9.28
CA THR A 135 4.82 11.32 -9.04
C THR A 135 5.41 10.54 -7.86
N ALA A 136 6.75 10.47 -7.76
CA ALA A 136 7.43 9.80 -6.65
C ALA A 136 7.09 10.45 -5.29
N LEU A 137 7.07 11.79 -5.23
CA LEU A 137 6.64 12.54 -4.04
C LEU A 137 5.15 12.29 -3.73
N GLY A 138 4.29 12.28 -4.74
CA GLY A 138 2.86 11.96 -4.56
C GLY A 138 2.64 10.53 -4.08
N HIS A 139 3.40 9.57 -4.60
CA HIS A 139 3.37 8.18 -4.13
C HIS A 139 3.82 8.10 -2.66
N GLN A 140 4.90 8.79 -2.29
CA GLN A 140 5.37 8.87 -0.91
C GLN A 140 4.32 9.49 0.01
N ALA A 141 3.61 10.53 -0.44
CA ALA A 141 2.50 11.11 0.32
C ALA A 141 1.37 10.11 0.56
N CYS A 142 1.04 9.27 -0.42
CA CYS A 142 0.08 8.17 -0.24
C CYS A 142 0.57 7.16 0.81
N MET A 143 1.87 6.83 0.82
CA MET A 143 2.46 5.93 1.81
C MET A 143 2.39 6.53 3.23
N ASN A 144 2.48 7.84 3.36
CA ASN A 144 2.28 8.58 4.60
C ASN A 144 0.79 8.82 4.94
N GLY A 145 -0.13 8.23 4.16
CA GLY A 145 -1.57 8.27 4.43
C GLY A 145 -2.30 9.51 3.92
N HIS A 146 -1.63 10.38 3.15
CA HIS A 146 -2.27 11.53 2.53
C HIS A 146 -3.06 11.14 1.28
N LYS A 147 -4.17 11.81 1.04
CA LYS A 147 -4.89 11.70 -0.22
C LYS A 147 -4.15 12.50 -1.28
N VAL A 148 -4.04 11.96 -2.48
CA VAL A 148 -3.36 12.61 -3.61
C VAL A 148 -4.24 12.47 -4.85
N ALA A 149 -4.29 13.52 -5.66
CA ALA A 149 -4.85 13.49 -7.00
C ALA A 149 -3.78 13.95 -8.01
N TYR A 150 -3.52 13.13 -9.00
CA TYR A 150 -2.61 13.46 -10.10
C TYR A 150 -3.41 13.97 -11.30
N TYR A 151 -3.07 15.14 -11.78
CA TYR A 151 -3.67 15.71 -12.98
C TYR A 151 -2.61 16.06 -14.02
N ASN A 152 -2.84 15.63 -15.24
CA ASN A 152 -2.25 16.30 -16.39
C ASN A 152 -3.04 17.59 -16.65
N LEU A 153 -2.36 18.69 -16.93
CA LEU A 153 -2.98 20.01 -17.10
C LEU A 153 -4.08 20.03 -18.16
N TYR A 154 -3.85 19.40 -19.32
CA TYR A 154 -4.86 19.33 -20.39
C TYR A 154 -6.12 18.59 -19.93
N ARG A 155 -5.95 17.43 -19.30
CA ARG A 155 -7.09 16.68 -18.75
C ARG A 155 -7.83 17.44 -17.66
N LEU A 156 -7.11 18.17 -16.82
CA LEU A 156 -7.73 19.00 -15.79
C LEU A 156 -8.63 20.06 -16.42
N PHE A 157 -8.18 20.74 -17.49
CA PHE A 157 -8.98 21.71 -18.20
C PHE A 157 -10.19 21.07 -18.89
N GLU A 158 -10.05 19.89 -19.48
CA GLU A 158 -11.17 19.14 -20.05
C GLU A 158 -12.23 18.79 -18.98
N GLU A 159 -11.80 18.28 -17.82
CA GLU A 159 -12.69 17.96 -16.71
C GLU A 159 -13.42 19.19 -16.18
N ILE A 160 -12.73 20.34 -16.07
CA ILE A 160 -13.33 21.61 -15.66
C ILE A 160 -14.36 22.08 -16.69
N ALA A 161 -14.05 22.01 -17.98
CA ALA A 161 -14.96 22.42 -19.05
C ALA A 161 -16.23 21.55 -19.04
N LEU A 162 -16.08 20.23 -18.92
CA LEU A 162 -17.21 19.30 -18.81
C LEU A 162 -18.06 19.58 -17.56
N ALA A 163 -17.41 19.81 -16.41
CA ALA A 163 -18.09 20.12 -15.16
C ALA A 163 -18.87 21.45 -15.26
N ARG A 164 -18.37 22.41 -16.02
CA ARG A 164 -19.04 23.69 -16.28
C ARG A 164 -20.29 23.48 -17.14
N ILE A 165 -20.20 22.72 -18.23
CA ILE A 165 -21.31 22.42 -19.13
C ILE A 165 -22.42 21.64 -18.39
N SER A 166 -22.04 20.68 -17.56
CA SER A 166 -22.98 19.84 -16.79
C SER A 166 -23.47 20.49 -15.48
N SER A 167 -23.13 21.74 -15.23
CA SER A 167 -23.47 22.47 -13.99
C SER A 167 -23.00 21.76 -12.70
N THR A 168 -21.92 20.95 -12.80
CA THR A 168 -21.37 20.18 -11.66
C THR A 168 -20.04 20.76 -11.14
N LEU A 169 -19.66 21.96 -11.58
CA LEU A 169 -18.38 22.59 -11.24
C LEU A 169 -18.16 22.72 -9.72
N HIS A 170 -19.20 23.07 -8.97
CA HIS A 170 -19.14 23.12 -7.52
C HIS A 170 -18.75 21.77 -6.89
N ARG A 171 -19.34 20.65 -7.35
CA ARG A 171 -18.98 19.30 -6.88
C ARG A 171 -17.55 18.93 -7.24
N PHE A 172 -17.09 19.36 -8.41
CA PHE A 172 -15.71 19.12 -8.84
C PHE A 172 -14.70 19.78 -7.88
N PHE A 173 -14.89 21.08 -7.58
CA PHE A 173 -14.01 21.77 -6.64
C PHE A 173 -14.15 21.26 -5.20
N ALA A 174 -15.35 20.94 -4.75
CA ALA A 174 -15.53 20.31 -3.43
C ALA A 174 -14.77 18.98 -3.30
N LYS A 175 -14.73 18.19 -4.37
CA LYS A 175 -13.94 16.94 -4.41
C LYS A 175 -12.43 17.21 -4.37
N LEU A 176 -11.93 18.22 -5.08
CA LEU A 176 -10.52 18.62 -5.03
C LEU A 176 -10.12 19.10 -3.64
N ALA A 177 -10.97 19.87 -2.97
CA ALA A 177 -10.71 20.39 -1.63
C ALA A 177 -10.63 19.28 -0.54
N GLN A 178 -11.13 18.09 -0.83
CA GLN A 178 -11.09 16.92 0.08
C GLN A 178 -9.89 15.99 -0.18
N THR A 179 -9.02 16.36 -1.10
CA THR A 179 -7.86 15.53 -1.50
C THR A 179 -6.61 15.84 -0.69
#